data_fb9fdaaad28c574f0933d6cb633e9b55
#
_entry.id   fb9fdaaad28c574f0933d6cb633e9b55
#
_cell.length_a   1.000
_cell.length_b   1.000
_cell.length_c   1.000
_cell.angle_alpha   90.00
_cell.angle_beta   90.00
_cell.angle_gamma   90.00
#
_symmetry.space_group_name_H-M   'P 1'
#
loop_
_entity.id
_entity.type
_entity.pdbx_description
1 polymer ?
#
loop_
_entity_poly.entity_id
_entity_poly.type
_entity_poly.pdbx_seq_one_letter_code
_entity_poly.pdbx_strand_id
1 'polypeptide(L)'
;MNSQFLAFSRIKGLGPKGLKKIIDYCKLKNITTISDSNINELLNSVSITNKLKDFIKTSMRSGLFDKLLKEAEKDLDLCYEKNIHVISYYDNNYPKYLMFLDDAPIFLYCKGNIKLLNNQNNVAVVGTRNNSDYGKLITQKTVQFLVENDYCIVSGLALGIDTIAHESALE
;
A
#
# COMPACT_ATOMS: atom_id res chain seq x y z
N MET A 1 -12.31 -1.00 7.27
CA MET A 1 -10.86 -1.14 7.58
C MET A 1 -10.60 -0.75 9.02
N ASN A 2 -9.68 -1.40 9.75
CA ASN A 2 -9.37 -1.07 11.13
C ASN A 2 -8.31 0.06 11.18
N SER A 3 -8.67 1.25 11.66
CA SER A 3 -7.80 2.43 11.79
C SER A 3 -6.57 2.17 12.66
N GLN A 4 -6.67 1.26 13.64
CA GLN A 4 -5.52 0.89 14.47
C GLN A 4 -4.40 0.24 13.66
N PHE A 5 -4.70 -0.63 12.68
CA PHE A 5 -3.65 -1.22 11.85
C PHE A 5 -2.97 -0.18 10.95
N LEU A 6 -3.72 0.83 10.50
CA LEU A 6 -3.14 1.96 9.78
C LEU A 6 -2.27 2.82 10.72
N ALA A 7 -2.66 3.02 11.98
CA ALA A 7 -1.84 3.69 12.98
C ALA A 7 -0.55 2.88 13.27
N PHE A 8 -0.64 1.56 13.39
CA PHE A 8 0.53 0.69 13.56
C PHE A 8 1.51 0.81 12.39
N SER A 9 1.05 0.96 11.14
CA SER A 9 1.92 1.12 9.97
C SER A 9 2.81 2.36 10.04
N ARG A 10 2.48 3.34 10.88
CA ARG A 10 3.21 4.60 11.09
C ARG A 10 4.24 4.50 12.21
N ILE A 11 4.27 3.39 12.93
CA ILE A 11 5.26 3.18 14.00
C ILE A 11 6.65 3.01 13.36
N LYS A 12 7.58 3.89 13.73
CA LYS A 12 8.95 3.85 13.21
C LYS A 12 9.61 2.50 13.50
N GLY A 13 10.08 1.85 12.45
CA GLY A 13 10.75 0.55 12.51
C GLY A 13 9.80 -0.66 12.39
N LEU A 14 8.48 -0.46 12.37
CA LEU A 14 7.52 -1.50 12.08
C LEU A 14 7.25 -1.53 10.56
N GLY A 15 8.06 -2.29 9.83
CA GLY A 15 7.86 -2.50 8.39
C GLY A 15 6.70 -3.45 8.07
N PRO A 16 6.39 -3.64 6.77
CA PRO A 16 5.27 -4.47 6.31
C PRO A 16 5.28 -5.88 6.90
N LYS A 17 6.43 -6.55 6.94
CA LYS A 17 6.57 -7.91 7.52
C LYS A 17 6.18 -7.97 8.99
N GLY A 18 6.58 -6.98 9.79
CA GLY A 18 6.26 -6.92 11.21
C GLY A 18 4.78 -6.62 11.44
N LEU A 19 4.24 -5.67 10.68
CA LEU A 19 2.83 -5.32 10.74
C LEU A 19 1.94 -6.49 10.33
N LYS A 20 2.31 -7.22 9.27
CA LYS A 20 1.60 -8.42 8.84
C LYS A 20 1.48 -9.45 9.98
N LYS A 21 2.57 -9.74 10.68
CA LYS A 21 2.54 -10.67 11.84
C LYS A 21 1.57 -10.23 12.94
N ILE A 22 1.52 -8.93 13.22
CA ILE A 22 0.57 -8.36 14.18
C ILE A 22 -0.87 -8.58 13.72
N ILE A 23 -1.17 -8.26 12.47
CA ILE A 23 -2.53 -8.40 11.91
C ILE A 23 -2.93 -9.88 11.85
N ASP A 24 -2.04 -10.77 11.39
CA ASP A 24 -2.30 -12.22 11.33
C ASP A 24 -2.62 -12.78 12.71
N TYR A 25 -1.87 -12.38 13.74
CA TYR A 25 -2.17 -12.78 15.12
C TYR A 25 -3.53 -12.25 15.60
N CYS A 26 -3.83 -10.98 15.34
CA CYS A 26 -5.12 -10.40 15.69
C CYS A 26 -6.29 -11.14 15.02
N LYS A 27 -6.13 -11.50 13.73
CA LYS A 27 -7.12 -12.29 12.99
C LYS A 27 -7.30 -13.69 13.58
N LEU A 28 -6.19 -14.37 13.86
CA LEU A 28 -6.22 -15.73 14.45
C LEU A 28 -6.91 -15.75 15.81
N LYS A 29 -6.72 -14.70 16.61
CA LYS A 29 -7.29 -14.58 17.97
C LYS A 29 -8.63 -13.82 18.02
N ASN A 30 -9.18 -13.42 16.87
CA ASN A 30 -10.37 -12.57 16.77
C ASN A 30 -10.27 -11.27 17.58
N ILE A 31 -9.08 -10.68 17.65
CA ILE A 31 -8.83 -9.39 18.32
C ILE A 31 -9.25 -8.28 17.36
N THR A 32 -10.33 -7.60 17.68
CA THR A 32 -10.85 -6.45 16.90
C THR A 32 -10.23 -5.12 17.34
N THR A 33 -9.81 -5.02 18.60
CA THR A 33 -9.22 -3.83 19.19
C THR A 33 -7.98 -4.18 19.98
N ILE A 34 -6.85 -3.52 19.65
CA ILE A 34 -5.60 -3.63 20.41
C ILE A 34 -5.64 -2.58 21.53
N SER A 35 -5.39 -3.03 22.75
CA SER A 35 -5.45 -2.23 23.98
C SER A 35 -4.35 -2.64 24.96
N ASP A 36 -4.20 -1.90 26.05
CA ASP A 36 -3.23 -2.23 27.10
C ASP A 36 -3.44 -3.63 27.71
N SER A 37 -4.67 -4.16 27.66
CA SER A 37 -4.99 -5.48 28.21
C SER A 37 -4.45 -6.63 27.35
N ASN A 38 -4.36 -6.48 26.03
CA ASN A 38 -3.96 -7.56 25.12
C ASN A 38 -2.61 -7.34 24.41
N ILE A 39 -2.06 -6.12 24.45
CA ILE A 39 -0.83 -5.77 23.72
C ILE A 39 0.38 -6.61 24.15
N ASN A 40 0.47 -6.95 25.44
CA ASN A 40 1.60 -7.73 25.95
C ASN A 40 1.59 -9.16 25.40
N GLU A 41 0.43 -9.81 25.41
CA GLU A 41 0.25 -11.15 24.84
C GLU A 41 0.53 -11.14 23.33
N LEU A 42 -0.04 -10.19 22.61
CA LEU A 42 0.18 -10.00 21.18
C LEU A 42 1.68 -9.86 20.87
N LEU A 43 2.37 -8.94 21.50
CA LEU A 43 3.80 -8.68 21.22
C LEU A 43 4.71 -9.85 21.61
N ASN A 44 4.33 -10.63 22.64
CA ASN A 44 5.09 -11.84 23.01
C ASN A 44 4.89 -12.97 21.98
N SER A 45 3.73 -13.01 21.33
CA SER A 45 3.38 -14.05 20.35
C SER A 45 3.91 -13.78 18.94
N VAL A 46 4.29 -12.52 18.63
CA VAL A 46 4.81 -12.16 17.31
C VAL A 46 6.32 -12.07 17.28
N SER A 47 6.95 -12.57 16.21
CA SER A 47 8.40 -12.52 16.02
C SER A 47 8.83 -11.18 15.43
N ILE A 48 9.02 -10.20 16.29
CA ILE A 48 9.65 -8.88 16.04
C ILE A 48 10.70 -8.62 17.09
N THR A 49 11.59 -7.65 16.86
CA THR A 49 12.70 -7.36 17.79
C THR A 49 12.20 -6.84 19.13
N ASN A 50 12.92 -7.16 20.23
CA ASN A 50 12.56 -6.66 21.57
C ASN A 50 12.54 -5.13 21.63
N LYS A 51 13.50 -4.46 20.98
CA LYS A 51 13.54 -3.00 20.87
C LYS A 51 12.23 -2.44 20.28
N LEU A 52 11.68 -3.09 19.25
CA LEU A 52 10.44 -2.67 18.63
C LEU A 52 9.22 -2.96 19.53
N LYS A 53 9.21 -4.12 20.21
CA LYS A 53 8.18 -4.44 21.22
C LYS A 53 8.10 -3.38 22.30
N ASP A 54 9.26 -3.00 22.87
CA ASP A 54 9.33 -1.98 23.92
C ASP A 54 8.90 -0.61 23.41
N PHE A 55 9.29 -0.25 22.18
CA PHE A 55 8.85 1.00 21.56
C PHE A 55 7.34 1.05 21.35
N ILE A 56 6.72 -0.05 20.89
CA ILE A 56 5.27 -0.15 20.72
C ILE A 56 4.57 0.02 22.08
N LYS A 57 5.00 -0.70 23.11
CA LYS A 57 4.44 -0.58 24.49
C LYS A 57 4.55 0.84 25.01
N THR A 58 5.71 1.46 24.85
CA THR A 58 5.93 2.85 25.26
C THR A 58 5.04 3.80 24.49
N SER A 59 4.87 3.61 23.19
CA SER A 59 4.03 4.44 22.33
C SER A 59 2.56 4.42 22.78
N MET A 60 2.06 3.25 23.18
CA MET A 60 0.69 3.13 23.69
C MET A 60 0.51 3.86 25.03
N ARG A 61 1.46 3.71 25.96
CA ARG A 61 1.39 4.33 27.29
C ARG A 61 1.62 5.84 27.27
N SER A 62 2.40 6.35 26.34
CA SER A 62 2.75 7.77 26.25
C SER A 62 1.73 8.64 25.50
N GLY A 63 0.65 8.04 24.98
CA GLY A 63 -0.31 8.73 24.11
C GLY A 63 0.18 8.96 22.67
N LEU A 64 1.39 8.50 22.32
CA LEU A 64 1.87 8.58 20.94
C LEU A 64 0.99 7.75 19.99
N PHE A 65 0.58 6.56 20.42
CA PHE A 65 -0.29 5.72 19.60
C PHE A 65 -1.66 6.36 19.37
N ASP A 66 -2.24 7.02 20.38
CA ASP A 66 -3.50 7.75 20.24
C ASP A 66 -3.39 8.90 19.22
N LYS A 67 -2.24 9.58 19.20
CA LYS A 67 -1.96 10.58 18.17
C LYS A 67 -1.92 9.96 16.77
N LEU A 68 -1.17 8.87 16.59
CA LEU A 68 -1.09 8.15 15.31
C LEU A 68 -2.45 7.62 14.86
N LEU A 69 -3.29 7.18 15.81
CA LEU A 69 -4.65 6.70 15.53
C LEU A 69 -5.53 7.84 15.00
N LYS A 70 -5.52 9.00 15.67
CA LYS A 70 -6.27 10.18 15.21
C LYS A 70 -5.80 10.67 13.83
N GLU A 71 -4.50 10.61 13.55
CA GLU A 71 -3.95 10.92 12.23
C GLU A 71 -4.41 9.91 11.18
N ALA A 72 -4.44 8.62 11.52
CA ALA A 72 -4.93 7.56 10.63
C ALA A 72 -6.41 7.72 10.31
N GLU A 73 -7.23 8.07 11.30
CA GLU A 73 -8.66 8.35 11.14
C GLU A 73 -8.89 9.54 10.21
N LYS A 74 -8.18 10.65 10.43
CA LYS A 74 -8.27 11.83 9.55
C LYS A 74 -7.88 11.52 8.10
N ASP A 75 -6.87 10.69 7.89
CA ASP A 75 -6.47 10.29 6.54
C ASP A 75 -7.52 9.40 5.87
N LEU A 76 -8.19 8.54 6.64
CA LEU A 76 -9.30 7.74 6.13
C LEU A 76 -10.48 8.62 5.71
N ASP A 77 -10.82 9.63 6.52
CA ASP A 77 -11.87 10.61 6.20
C ASP A 77 -11.50 11.39 4.93
N LEU A 78 -10.26 11.86 4.84
CA LEU A 78 -9.75 12.55 3.65
C LEU A 78 -9.75 11.64 2.41
N CYS A 79 -9.40 10.37 2.55
CA CYS A 79 -9.47 9.41 1.46
C CYS A 79 -10.91 9.23 0.97
N TYR A 80 -11.86 9.13 1.89
CA TYR A 80 -13.29 9.04 1.57
C TYR A 80 -13.76 10.29 0.81
N GLU A 81 -13.47 11.49 1.31
CA GLU A 81 -13.83 12.76 0.65
C GLU A 81 -13.24 12.89 -0.76
N LYS A 82 -12.04 12.36 -0.98
CA LYS A 82 -11.32 12.45 -2.27
C LYS A 82 -11.52 11.25 -3.20
N ASN A 83 -12.45 10.35 -2.87
CA ASN A 83 -12.68 9.09 -3.59
C ASN A 83 -11.38 8.28 -3.78
N ILE A 84 -10.58 8.19 -2.73
CA ILE A 84 -9.41 7.33 -2.66
C ILE A 84 -9.77 6.05 -1.90
N HIS A 85 -9.64 4.91 -2.54
CA HIS A 85 -9.84 3.61 -1.90
C HIS A 85 -8.59 3.23 -1.10
N VAL A 86 -8.77 2.85 0.16
CA VAL A 86 -7.68 2.28 0.95
C VAL A 86 -7.88 0.78 0.99
N ILE A 87 -6.98 0.06 0.33
CA ILE A 87 -7.05 -1.40 0.14
C ILE A 87 -6.00 -2.05 1.04
N SER A 88 -6.44 -2.98 1.87
CA SER A 88 -5.57 -3.78 2.73
C SER A 88 -5.05 -5.02 2.00
N TYR A 89 -3.86 -5.50 2.37
CA TYR A 89 -3.31 -6.78 1.92
C TYR A 89 -4.30 -7.96 2.03
N TYR A 90 -5.28 -7.86 2.92
CA TYR A 90 -6.28 -8.91 3.19
C TYR A 90 -7.59 -8.72 2.43
N ASP A 91 -7.72 -7.67 1.63
CA ASP A 91 -8.92 -7.40 0.84
C ASP A 91 -8.87 -8.14 -0.50
N ASN A 92 -10.01 -8.59 -0.99
CA ASN A 92 -10.12 -9.31 -2.26
C ASN A 92 -9.63 -8.49 -3.47
N ASN A 93 -9.66 -7.16 -3.36
CA ASN A 93 -9.18 -6.24 -4.39
C ASN A 93 -7.67 -5.97 -4.32
N TYR A 94 -6.95 -6.52 -3.33
CA TYR A 94 -5.51 -6.34 -3.26
C TYR A 94 -4.82 -6.99 -4.47
N PRO A 95 -3.84 -6.32 -5.12
CA PRO A 95 -3.17 -6.85 -6.31
C PRO A 95 -2.45 -8.16 -6.00
N LYS A 96 -2.87 -9.24 -6.66
CA LYS A 96 -2.33 -10.58 -6.42
C LYS A 96 -0.82 -10.65 -6.67
N TYR A 97 -0.32 -9.93 -7.68
CA TYR A 97 1.11 -9.90 -7.97
C TYR A 97 1.96 -9.27 -6.87
N LEU A 98 1.42 -8.28 -6.14
CA LEU A 98 2.13 -7.71 -4.99
C LEU A 98 2.25 -8.68 -3.82
N MET A 99 1.35 -9.66 -3.70
CA MET A 99 1.38 -10.65 -2.61
C MET A 99 2.60 -11.56 -2.67
N PHE A 100 3.25 -11.68 -3.84
CA PHE A 100 4.49 -12.45 -4.01
C PHE A 100 5.73 -11.72 -3.48
N LEU A 101 5.63 -10.44 -3.19
CA LEU A 101 6.72 -9.69 -2.59
C LEU A 101 6.79 -9.96 -1.09
N ASP A 102 7.98 -10.24 -0.62
CA ASP A 102 8.27 -10.47 0.80
C ASP A 102 7.89 -9.28 1.70
N ASP A 103 8.00 -8.06 1.17
CA ASP A 103 7.73 -6.79 1.83
C ASP A 103 6.54 -6.05 1.23
N ALA A 104 5.58 -6.82 0.69
CA ALA A 104 4.35 -6.27 0.13
C ALA A 104 3.72 -5.22 1.08
N PRO A 105 3.35 -4.03 0.57
CA PRO A 105 2.73 -2.99 1.39
C PRO A 105 1.39 -3.48 1.95
N ILE A 106 1.16 -3.28 3.24
CA ILE A 106 -0.07 -3.75 3.90
C ILE A 106 -1.29 -2.92 3.47
N PHE A 107 -1.07 -1.65 3.11
CA PHE A 107 -2.11 -0.75 2.65
C PHE A 107 -1.70 -0.08 1.35
N LEU A 108 -2.67 0.04 0.43
CA LEU A 108 -2.56 0.77 -0.82
C LEU A 108 -3.61 1.87 -0.87
N TYR A 109 -3.20 3.06 -1.29
CA TYR A 109 -4.10 4.18 -1.55
C TYR A 109 -4.35 4.25 -3.05
N CYS A 110 -5.56 3.97 -3.47
CA CYS A 110 -5.92 3.80 -4.88
C CYS A 110 -6.95 4.81 -5.30
N LYS A 111 -6.67 5.58 -6.35
CA LYS A 111 -7.61 6.51 -6.96
C LYS A 111 -7.97 6.03 -8.37
N GLY A 112 -9.27 6.00 -8.68
CA GLY A 112 -9.78 5.55 -9.96
C GLY A 112 -10.36 4.13 -9.94
N ASN A 113 -10.26 3.41 -11.05
CA ASN A 113 -10.87 2.09 -11.19
C ASN A 113 -10.03 0.97 -10.56
N ILE A 114 -10.37 0.60 -9.33
CA ILE A 114 -9.67 -0.45 -8.58
C ILE A 114 -9.75 -1.85 -9.22
N LYS A 115 -10.69 -2.08 -10.15
CA LYS A 115 -10.78 -3.37 -10.85
C LYS A 115 -9.55 -3.65 -11.71
N LEU A 116 -8.85 -2.60 -12.16
CA LEU A 116 -7.63 -2.71 -12.94
C LEU A 116 -6.46 -3.29 -12.15
N LEU A 117 -6.47 -3.22 -10.80
CA LEU A 117 -5.39 -3.73 -9.96
C LEU A 117 -5.13 -5.23 -10.11
N ASN A 118 -6.14 -6.00 -10.52
CA ASN A 118 -6.05 -7.44 -10.75
C ASN A 118 -6.20 -7.81 -12.23
N ASN A 119 -5.96 -6.86 -13.15
CA ASN A 119 -5.87 -7.19 -14.56
C ASN A 119 -4.73 -8.20 -14.78
N GLN A 120 -4.95 -9.18 -15.66
CA GLN A 120 -3.96 -10.21 -15.95
C GLN A 120 -2.97 -9.77 -17.05
N ASN A 121 -3.42 -8.89 -17.95
CA ASN A 121 -2.61 -8.38 -19.05
C ASN A 121 -1.95 -7.06 -18.64
N ASN A 122 -0.88 -7.13 -17.86
CA ASN A 122 -0.14 -5.93 -17.44
C ASN A 122 1.22 -5.87 -18.12
N VAL A 123 1.58 -4.69 -18.63
CA VAL A 123 2.91 -4.40 -19.17
C VAL A 123 3.51 -3.20 -18.46
N ALA A 124 4.70 -3.37 -17.91
CA ALA A 124 5.47 -2.27 -17.33
C ALA A 124 6.16 -1.47 -18.44
N VAL A 125 5.91 -0.17 -18.48
CA VAL A 125 6.60 0.79 -19.37
C VAL A 125 7.33 1.79 -18.49
N VAL A 126 8.65 1.72 -18.49
CA VAL A 126 9.53 2.56 -17.66
C VAL A 126 10.70 3.08 -18.47
N GLY A 127 11.24 4.24 -18.09
CA GLY A 127 12.38 4.79 -18.79
C GLY A 127 12.96 6.05 -18.17
N THR A 128 13.76 6.76 -18.96
CA THR A 128 14.44 7.96 -18.53
C THR A 128 13.46 9.11 -18.24
N ARG A 129 13.83 9.95 -17.27
CA ARG A 129 13.11 11.18 -16.95
C ARG A 129 13.38 12.30 -17.98
N ASN A 130 14.48 12.19 -18.72
CA ASN A 130 14.87 13.13 -19.77
C ASN A 130 14.93 12.36 -21.09
N ASN A 131 13.80 12.22 -21.74
CA ASN A 131 13.64 11.44 -22.97
C ASN A 131 13.98 12.29 -24.22
N SER A 132 14.46 11.61 -25.25
CA SER A 132 14.59 12.18 -26.61
C SER A 132 13.23 12.16 -27.33
N ASP A 133 13.11 12.92 -28.43
CA ASP A 133 11.92 12.90 -29.28
C ASP A 133 11.66 11.49 -29.86
N TYR A 134 12.73 10.77 -30.19
CA TYR A 134 12.63 9.38 -30.62
C TYR A 134 12.06 8.49 -29.51
N GLY A 135 12.56 8.63 -28.28
CA GLY A 135 12.04 7.90 -27.11
C GLY A 135 10.56 8.17 -26.87
N LYS A 136 10.15 9.44 -26.98
CA LYS A 136 8.75 9.83 -26.91
C LYS A 136 7.90 9.13 -27.98
N LEU A 137 8.30 9.23 -29.25
CA LEU A 137 7.57 8.63 -30.37
C LEU A 137 7.41 7.11 -30.23
N ILE A 138 8.49 6.41 -29.85
CA ILE A 138 8.45 4.96 -29.68
C ILE A 138 7.54 4.57 -28.51
N THR A 139 7.63 5.29 -27.38
CA THR A 139 6.75 5.03 -26.24
C THR A 139 5.29 5.18 -26.62
N GLN A 140 4.91 6.28 -27.28
CA GLN A 140 3.54 6.51 -27.74
C GLN A 140 3.04 5.36 -28.62
N LYS A 141 3.76 5.00 -29.66
CA LYS A 141 3.37 3.92 -30.58
C LYS A 141 3.25 2.57 -29.88
N THR A 142 4.20 2.26 -29.00
CA THR A 142 4.19 1.00 -28.26
C THR A 142 3.00 0.92 -27.31
N VAL A 143 2.72 1.99 -26.58
CA VAL A 143 1.61 2.04 -25.63
C VAL A 143 0.28 1.95 -26.36
N GLN A 144 0.08 2.69 -27.46
CA GLN A 144 -1.14 2.59 -28.28
C GLN A 144 -1.39 1.16 -28.73
N PHE A 145 -0.36 0.51 -29.30
CA PHE A 145 -0.47 -0.90 -29.71
C PHE A 145 -0.86 -1.81 -28.54
N LEU A 146 -0.27 -1.62 -27.36
CA LEU A 146 -0.56 -2.43 -26.17
C LEU A 146 -2.01 -2.23 -25.70
N VAL A 147 -2.49 -0.98 -25.66
CA VAL A 147 -3.87 -0.65 -25.26
C VAL A 147 -4.89 -1.21 -26.24
N GLU A 148 -4.64 -1.10 -27.55
CA GLU A 148 -5.48 -1.70 -28.62
C GLU A 148 -5.56 -3.23 -28.50
N ASN A 149 -4.62 -3.87 -27.81
CA ASN A 149 -4.60 -5.31 -27.56
C ASN A 149 -4.95 -5.67 -26.09
N ASP A 150 -5.73 -4.82 -25.41
CA ASP A 150 -6.26 -5.04 -24.05
C ASP A 150 -5.19 -5.18 -22.96
N TYR A 151 -4.01 -4.61 -23.15
CA TYR A 151 -3.00 -4.54 -22.10
C TYR A 151 -3.19 -3.30 -21.21
N CYS A 152 -3.04 -3.49 -19.92
CA CYS A 152 -2.99 -2.40 -18.93
C CYS A 152 -1.54 -1.95 -18.75
N ILE A 153 -1.31 -0.64 -18.86
CA ILE A 153 0.02 -0.05 -18.70
C ILE A 153 0.28 0.23 -17.23
N VAL A 154 1.39 -0.29 -16.74
CA VAL A 154 1.90 -0.06 -15.38
C VAL A 154 3.17 0.78 -15.46
N SER A 155 3.19 1.93 -14.80
CA SER A 155 4.35 2.82 -14.78
C SER A 155 4.47 3.55 -13.45
N GLY A 156 5.63 4.21 -13.21
CA GLY A 156 5.97 4.81 -11.92
C GLY A 156 5.52 6.26 -11.76
N LEU A 157 4.76 6.82 -12.70
CA LEU A 157 4.27 8.21 -12.69
C LEU A 157 5.40 9.25 -12.58
N ALA A 158 6.61 8.92 -13.04
CA ALA A 158 7.73 9.84 -13.10
C ALA A 158 7.66 10.75 -14.32
N LEU A 159 8.45 11.83 -14.35
CA LEU A 159 8.63 12.64 -15.55
C LEU A 159 9.28 11.80 -16.68
N GLY A 160 9.04 12.18 -17.93
CA GLY A 160 9.63 11.55 -19.10
C GLY A 160 8.82 10.34 -19.60
N ILE A 161 9.46 9.19 -19.79
CA ILE A 161 8.83 8.01 -20.40
C ILE A 161 7.60 7.54 -19.64
N ASP A 162 7.63 7.56 -18.31
CA ASP A 162 6.50 7.14 -17.49
C ASP A 162 5.27 8.04 -17.71
N THR A 163 5.47 9.37 -17.75
CA THR A 163 4.39 10.33 -18.06
C THR A 163 3.82 10.06 -19.45
N ILE A 164 4.67 9.91 -20.45
CA ILE A 164 4.26 9.65 -21.85
C ILE A 164 3.47 8.35 -21.92
N ALA A 165 3.91 7.31 -21.21
CA ALA A 165 3.21 6.02 -21.17
C ALA A 165 1.80 6.15 -20.60
N HIS A 166 1.63 6.91 -19.50
CA HIS A 166 0.31 7.12 -18.91
C HIS A 166 -0.59 7.99 -19.79
N GLU A 167 -0.07 9.08 -20.36
CA GLU A 167 -0.84 9.95 -21.26
C GLU A 167 -1.34 9.17 -22.48
N SER A 168 -0.43 8.43 -23.15
CA SER A 168 -0.81 7.62 -24.32
C SER A 168 -1.74 6.46 -24.03
N ALA A 169 -1.81 6.00 -22.79
CA ALA A 169 -2.75 4.94 -22.40
C ALA A 169 -4.15 5.47 -22.08
N LEU A 170 -4.32 6.79 -21.95
CA LEU A 170 -5.60 7.46 -21.65
C LEU A 170 -6.26 8.08 -22.89
N GLU A 171 -5.54 8.18 -24.02
CA GLU A 171 -6.04 8.63 -25.33
C GLU A 171 -6.83 7.52 -26.03
#